data_eec21bca7e42069ee2758a0aef1ad174
#
_entry.id   eec21bca7e42069ee2758a0aef1ad174
#
_cell.length_a   1.000
_cell.length_b   1.000
_cell.length_c   1.000
_cell.angle_alpha   90.00
_cell.angle_beta   90.00
_cell.angle_gamma   90.00
#
_symmetry.space_group_name_H-M   'P 1'
#
loop_
_entity.id
_entity.type
_entity.pdbx_description
1 polymer ?
#
loop_
_entity_poly.entity_id
_entity_poly.type
_entity_poly.pdbx_seq_one_letter_code
_entity_poly.pdbx_strand_id
1 'polypeptide(L)'
;MQRSLATNNGAIRLVAGNSNRMLSEAIAAYLERPLAKAVVRRFADMEIFVEIQENVRGADVFVLQSTSYPANDHLMELLIIIDALRRASARRITAVIPYYGYARQDRKSGSRTPISAKLVANLITRAGADRVMTLDLPAGQIQGFFDIPADNLFASPVMVRDIRERFDLANLIVVSPDVGGVVRARGLAKRINAPLAIIDKRREHAGESEVMNVIGEVDARTCILVDDLVDSGGTLINAAEALLEHGAKEVYAYITHGVLSGGAVGRITASGLKELVITDSIQPTEAVRVARNIRVLSIASLIGEAIGRTASEESVSSLFD
;
A
#
# COMPACT_ATOMS: atom_id res chain seq x y z
N MET A 1 -4.32 16.52 22.16
CA MET A 1 -3.39 16.30 23.28
C MET A 1 -2.01 16.17 22.65
N GLN A 2 -1.23 17.26 22.65
CA GLN A 2 0.12 17.28 22.10
C GLN A 2 1.02 16.39 22.95
N ARG A 3 1.43 15.25 22.43
CA ARG A 3 2.48 14.44 23.05
C ARG A 3 3.83 15.05 22.65
N SER A 4 4.56 15.59 23.62
CA SER A 4 5.96 15.95 23.43
C SER A 4 6.77 14.70 23.08
N LEU A 5 7.20 14.58 21.83
CA LEU A 5 8.13 13.55 21.34
C LEU A 5 9.59 13.81 21.80
N ALA A 6 9.74 14.40 22.96
CA ALA A 6 11.03 14.59 23.62
C ALA A 6 11.32 13.40 24.53
N THR A 7 11.68 12.26 23.95
CA THR A 7 12.29 11.16 24.68
C THR A 7 13.70 10.88 24.18
N ASN A 8 14.58 10.71 25.12
CA ASN A 8 15.96 10.29 25.02
C ASN A 8 16.22 9.35 23.81
N ASN A 9 16.98 9.82 22.83
CA ASN A 9 17.72 9.07 21.84
C ASN A 9 17.51 9.53 20.40
N GLY A 10 18.33 10.45 19.96
CA GLY A 10 18.53 10.81 18.56
C GLY A 10 17.37 11.61 17.92
N ALA A 11 17.70 12.66 17.20
CA ALA A 11 16.70 13.41 16.44
C ALA A 11 16.12 12.51 15.33
N ILE A 12 14.78 12.42 15.24
CA ILE A 12 14.11 11.83 14.07
C ILE A 12 14.43 12.67 12.84
N ARG A 13 14.78 12.03 11.73
CA ARG A 13 14.95 12.64 10.41
C ARG A 13 14.11 11.89 9.39
N LEU A 14 13.44 12.63 8.53
CA LEU A 14 12.65 12.11 7.43
C LEU A 14 13.37 12.42 6.13
N VAL A 15 13.68 11.39 5.34
CA VAL A 15 14.28 11.55 4.01
C VAL A 15 13.31 11.00 2.98
N ALA A 16 12.97 11.80 1.97
CA ALA A 16 12.08 11.38 0.90
C ALA A 16 12.87 11.07 -0.37
N GLY A 17 12.54 9.94 -1.01
CA GLY A 17 12.88 9.74 -2.42
C GLY A 17 11.85 10.40 -3.35
N ASN A 18 11.92 10.08 -4.64
CA ASN A 18 11.11 10.75 -5.67
C ASN A 18 9.76 10.06 -5.96
N SER A 19 9.53 8.86 -5.42
CA SER A 19 8.36 8.04 -5.80
C SER A 19 7.01 8.64 -5.42
N ASN A 20 6.95 9.37 -4.28
CA ASN A 20 5.71 9.96 -3.78
C ASN A 20 5.98 11.17 -2.86
N ARG A 21 6.30 12.29 -3.47
CA ARG A 21 6.63 13.52 -2.74
C ARG A 21 5.46 14.05 -1.92
N MET A 22 4.25 13.99 -2.47
CA MET A 22 3.05 14.48 -1.80
C MET A 22 2.77 13.74 -0.49
N LEU A 23 2.84 12.40 -0.50
CA LEU A 23 2.68 11.60 0.71
C LEU A 23 3.78 11.88 1.72
N SER A 24 5.03 12.01 1.26
CA SER A 24 6.17 12.30 2.14
C SER A 24 6.01 13.65 2.85
N GLU A 25 5.54 14.68 2.15
CA GLU A 25 5.25 15.99 2.72
C GLU A 25 4.07 15.95 3.70
N ALA A 26 3.02 15.19 3.38
CA ALA A 26 1.88 15.00 4.28
C ALA A 26 2.26 14.26 5.57
N ILE A 27 3.14 13.25 5.49
CA ILE A 27 3.70 12.55 6.66
C ILE A 27 4.55 13.51 7.50
N ALA A 28 5.39 14.31 6.85
CA ALA A 28 6.24 15.31 7.51
C ALA A 28 5.40 16.37 8.25
N ALA A 29 4.32 16.83 7.63
CA ALA A 29 3.35 17.75 8.24
C ALA A 29 2.64 17.12 9.45
N TYR A 30 2.20 15.86 9.34
CA TYR A 30 1.56 15.14 10.45
C TYR A 30 2.49 15.00 11.67
N LEU A 31 3.77 14.73 11.43
CA LEU A 31 4.78 14.59 12.47
C LEU A 31 5.32 15.93 12.98
N GLU A 32 4.91 17.05 12.38
CA GLU A 32 5.47 18.39 12.65
C GLU A 32 7.01 18.41 12.52
N ARG A 33 7.53 17.67 11.53
CA ARG A 33 8.96 17.52 11.24
C ARG A 33 9.22 17.79 9.76
N PRO A 34 10.17 18.69 9.42
CA PRO A 34 10.51 18.90 8.02
C PRO A 34 11.20 17.67 7.42
N LEU A 35 11.06 17.51 6.11
CA LEU A 35 11.91 16.59 5.36
C LEU A 35 13.34 17.09 5.38
N ALA A 36 14.30 16.21 5.60
CA ALA A 36 15.71 16.52 5.54
C ALA A 36 16.10 16.96 4.13
N LYS A 37 17.02 17.90 4.04
CA LYS A 37 17.55 18.35 2.76
C LYS A 37 18.41 17.27 2.13
N ALA A 38 17.94 16.77 1.01
CA ALA A 38 18.63 15.78 0.21
C ALA A 38 18.43 16.07 -1.28
N VAL A 39 19.44 15.84 -2.08
CA VAL A 39 19.34 15.83 -3.53
C VAL A 39 19.27 14.40 -4.01
N VAL A 40 18.18 14.05 -4.70
CA VAL A 40 18.01 12.79 -5.38
C VAL A 40 17.71 13.12 -6.84
N ARG A 41 18.67 12.88 -7.71
CA ARG A 41 18.58 13.22 -9.14
C ARG A 41 19.22 12.15 -10.00
N ARG A 42 19.11 12.29 -11.30
CA ARG A 42 19.76 11.42 -12.28
C ARG A 42 20.84 12.17 -13.04
N PHE A 43 21.90 11.46 -13.40
CA PHE A 43 22.86 11.90 -14.41
C PHE A 43 22.24 11.77 -15.82
N ALA A 44 22.95 12.24 -16.83
CA ALA A 44 22.49 12.17 -18.22
C ALA A 44 22.32 10.73 -18.75
N ASP A 45 23.08 9.80 -18.22
CA ASP A 45 23.02 8.35 -18.49
C ASP A 45 21.99 7.60 -17.65
N MET A 46 21.17 8.36 -16.86
CA MET A 46 20.10 7.88 -15.99
C MET A 46 20.57 7.21 -14.70
N GLU A 47 21.86 7.15 -14.39
CA GLU A 47 22.34 6.74 -13.07
C GLU A 47 21.83 7.67 -11.98
N ILE A 48 21.52 7.10 -10.82
CA ILE A 48 20.95 7.85 -9.69
C ILE A 48 22.07 8.43 -8.83
N PHE A 49 21.96 9.72 -8.55
CA PHE A 49 22.81 10.44 -7.63
C PHE A 49 22.03 10.85 -6.39
N VAL A 50 22.61 10.60 -5.21
CA VAL A 50 22.06 11.00 -3.91
C VAL A 50 23.10 11.77 -3.12
N GLU A 51 22.70 12.90 -2.55
CA GLU A 51 23.49 13.69 -1.60
C GLU A 51 22.62 14.09 -0.41
N ILE A 52 23.01 13.69 0.79
CA ILE A 52 22.37 14.14 2.04
C ILE A 52 23.02 15.44 2.47
N GLN A 53 22.25 16.53 2.48
CA GLN A 53 22.75 17.90 2.72
C GLN A 53 22.59 18.37 4.16
N GLU A 54 22.20 17.46 5.07
CA GLU A 54 22.07 17.72 6.50
C GLU A 54 22.86 16.71 7.32
N ASN A 55 23.20 17.12 8.55
CA ASN A 55 23.83 16.21 9.48
C ASN A 55 22.80 15.17 10.01
N VAL A 56 23.02 13.91 9.68
CA VAL A 56 22.20 12.76 10.11
C VAL A 56 22.95 11.84 11.06
N ARG A 57 24.17 12.20 11.48
CA ARG A 57 24.97 11.38 12.39
C ARG A 57 24.22 11.14 13.71
N GLY A 58 24.11 9.88 14.09
CA GLY A 58 23.44 9.47 15.32
C GLY A 58 21.92 9.67 15.34
N ALA A 59 21.30 10.08 14.21
CA ALA A 59 19.86 10.24 14.10
C ALA A 59 19.18 8.90 13.74
N ASP A 60 17.90 8.78 14.12
CA ASP A 60 16.97 7.78 13.58
C ASP A 60 16.36 8.32 12.30
N VAL A 61 16.68 7.69 11.18
CA VAL A 61 16.28 8.16 9.87
C VAL A 61 15.21 7.26 9.27
N PHE A 62 14.10 7.86 8.85
CA PHE A 62 13.02 7.18 8.13
C PHE A 62 13.07 7.60 6.66
N VAL A 63 13.31 6.62 5.78
CA VAL A 63 13.38 6.84 4.32
C VAL A 63 12.01 6.54 3.73
N LEU A 64 11.33 7.56 3.21
CA LEU A 64 9.99 7.47 2.64
C LEU A 64 10.10 7.24 1.13
N GLN A 65 9.86 6.00 0.67
CA GLN A 65 9.99 5.65 -0.74
C GLN A 65 9.15 4.43 -1.11
N SER A 66 8.07 4.60 -1.85
CA SER A 66 7.37 3.49 -2.50
C SER A 66 8.19 2.96 -3.68
N THR A 67 8.23 1.63 -3.85
CA THR A 67 8.91 1.01 -5.00
C THR A 67 7.92 0.71 -6.13
N SER A 68 7.05 1.71 -6.42
CA SER A 68 6.09 1.73 -7.51
C SER A 68 6.75 2.06 -8.85
N TYR A 69 5.96 2.10 -9.93
CA TYR A 69 6.46 2.46 -11.26
C TYR A 69 7.11 3.87 -11.29
N PRO A 70 8.28 4.03 -11.89
CA PRO A 70 9.15 3.01 -12.46
C PRO A 70 9.90 2.22 -11.35
N ALA A 71 9.50 0.96 -11.14
CA ALA A 71 9.86 0.19 -9.95
C ALA A 71 11.37 -0.01 -9.77
N ASN A 72 12.11 -0.27 -10.85
CA ASN A 72 13.56 -0.47 -10.79
C ASN A 72 14.28 0.79 -10.35
N ASP A 73 13.83 1.94 -10.83
CA ASP A 73 14.42 3.23 -10.52
C ASP A 73 14.15 3.61 -9.06
N HIS A 74 12.92 3.48 -8.60
CA HIS A 74 12.56 3.79 -7.22
C HIS A 74 13.18 2.81 -6.21
N LEU A 75 13.35 1.53 -6.60
CA LEU A 75 14.10 0.59 -5.79
C LEU A 75 15.58 1.00 -5.71
N MET A 76 16.21 1.34 -6.82
CA MET A 76 17.61 1.76 -6.81
C MET A 76 17.81 3.07 -6.04
N GLU A 77 16.90 4.04 -6.18
CA GLU A 77 16.91 5.26 -5.34
C GLU A 77 16.90 4.91 -3.84
N LEU A 78 15.99 4.02 -3.43
CA LEU A 78 15.89 3.57 -2.03
C LEU A 78 17.21 2.98 -1.54
N LEU A 79 17.82 2.09 -2.32
CA LEU A 79 19.08 1.42 -1.95
C LEU A 79 20.23 2.43 -1.80
N ILE A 80 20.35 3.38 -2.73
CA ILE A 80 21.40 4.40 -2.72
C ILE A 80 21.17 5.41 -1.58
N ILE A 81 19.93 5.79 -1.29
CA ILE A 81 19.62 6.65 -0.14
C ILE A 81 20.03 5.95 1.17
N ILE A 82 19.70 4.67 1.34
CA ILE A 82 20.07 3.88 2.52
C ILE A 82 21.60 3.82 2.67
N ASP A 83 22.35 3.54 1.59
CA ASP A 83 23.81 3.48 1.63
C ASP A 83 24.41 4.85 1.97
N ALA A 84 23.90 5.94 1.41
CA ALA A 84 24.34 7.30 1.72
C ALA A 84 24.15 7.64 3.22
N LEU A 85 22.99 7.30 3.79
CA LEU A 85 22.69 7.52 5.20
C LEU A 85 23.58 6.67 6.12
N ARG A 86 23.83 5.41 5.76
CA ARG A 86 24.75 4.53 6.47
C ARG A 86 26.16 5.12 6.49
N ARG A 87 26.66 5.60 5.35
CA ARG A 87 27.97 6.26 5.26
C ARG A 87 28.03 7.59 6.01
N ALA A 88 26.90 8.29 6.11
CA ALA A 88 26.76 9.49 6.92
C ALA A 88 26.61 9.21 8.43
N SER A 89 26.74 7.95 8.85
CA SER A 89 26.66 7.49 10.25
C SER A 89 25.32 7.75 10.92
N ALA A 90 24.19 7.58 10.20
CA ALA A 90 22.89 7.47 10.82
C ALA A 90 22.91 6.33 11.86
N ARG A 91 22.21 6.49 12.98
CA ARG A 91 22.18 5.49 14.05
C ARG A 91 21.32 4.28 13.66
N ARG A 92 20.15 4.56 13.11
CA ARG A 92 19.17 3.58 12.69
C ARG A 92 18.47 4.07 11.42
N ILE A 93 18.31 3.19 10.45
CA ILE A 93 17.68 3.50 9.16
C ILE A 93 16.45 2.61 9.01
N THR A 94 15.26 3.23 9.00
CA THR A 94 13.98 2.56 8.72
C THR A 94 13.54 2.87 7.30
N ALA A 95 13.45 1.84 6.46
CA ALA A 95 12.88 1.97 5.12
C ALA A 95 11.34 1.92 5.22
N VAL A 96 10.69 3.05 4.99
CA VAL A 96 9.22 3.17 4.96
C VAL A 96 8.79 3.07 3.50
N ILE A 97 8.17 1.94 3.16
CA ILE A 97 7.85 1.56 1.78
C ILE A 97 6.32 1.36 1.68
N PRO A 98 5.52 2.43 1.51
CA PRO A 98 4.06 2.33 1.47
C PRO A 98 3.56 1.36 0.40
N TYR A 99 4.25 1.27 -0.75
CA TYR A 99 4.03 0.22 -1.73
C TYR A 99 5.33 -0.55 -1.99
N TYR A 100 5.31 -1.84 -1.63
CA TYR A 100 6.44 -2.75 -1.82
C TYR A 100 6.34 -3.43 -3.19
N GLY A 101 7.06 -2.92 -4.16
CA GLY A 101 7.15 -3.51 -5.50
C GLY A 101 7.77 -4.91 -5.46
N TYR A 102 7.48 -5.71 -6.48
CA TYR A 102 7.87 -7.14 -6.57
C TYR A 102 7.20 -8.07 -5.53
N ALA A 103 6.40 -7.55 -4.59
CA ALA A 103 5.72 -8.35 -3.56
C ALA A 103 4.83 -9.47 -4.13
N ARG A 104 4.29 -9.29 -5.35
CA ARG A 104 3.46 -10.29 -6.05
C ARG A 104 4.22 -11.55 -6.47
N GLN A 105 5.56 -11.51 -6.44
CA GLN A 105 6.43 -12.63 -6.74
C GLN A 105 7.02 -13.21 -5.44
N ASP A 106 6.14 -13.61 -4.54
CA ASP A 106 6.44 -14.12 -3.18
C ASP A 106 6.71 -15.62 -3.13
N ARG A 107 6.43 -16.31 -4.23
CA ARG A 107 6.60 -17.76 -4.41
C ARG A 107 6.93 -18.10 -5.84
N LYS A 108 7.42 -19.31 -6.06
CA LYS A 108 7.62 -19.84 -7.42
C LYS A 108 6.27 -20.09 -8.07
N SER A 109 5.98 -19.41 -9.17
CA SER A 109 4.78 -19.61 -9.99
C SER A 109 4.93 -20.78 -10.99
N GLY A 110 6.15 -21.28 -11.17
CA GLY A 110 6.48 -22.40 -12.06
C GLY A 110 7.91 -22.90 -11.81
N SER A 111 8.35 -23.91 -12.59
CA SER A 111 9.72 -24.39 -12.54
C SER A 111 10.68 -23.28 -13.01
N ARG A 112 11.81 -23.11 -12.33
CA ARG A 112 12.89 -22.16 -12.66
C ARG A 112 12.48 -20.68 -12.61
N THR A 113 11.40 -20.32 -11.87
CA THR A 113 11.02 -18.94 -11.61
C THR A 113 11.67 -18.42 -10.33
N PRO A 114 11.96 -17.11 -10.23
CA PRO A 114 12.54 -16.50 -9.04
C PRO A 114 11.49 -16.30 -7.93
N ILE A 115 11.97 -15.91 -6.75
CA ILE A 115 11.17 -15.29 -5.67
C ILE A 115 11.67 -13.85 -5.53
N SER A 116 11.20 -12.97 -6.39
CA SER A 116 11.72 -11.60 -6.50
C SER A 116 11.47 -10.77 -5.23
N ALA A 117 10.38 -11.04 -4.51
CA ALA A 117 10.10 -10.40 -3.22
C ALA A 117 11.22 -10.67 -2.20
N LYS A 118 11.77 -11.90 -2.13
CA LYS A 118 12.92 -12.24 -1.27
C LYS A 118 14.21 -11.57 -1.74
N LEU A 119 14.44 -11.52 -3.06
CA LEU A 119 15.61 -10.84 -3.60
C LEU A 119 15.62 -9.36 -3.19
N VAL A 120 14.49 -8.66 -3.37
CA VAL A 120 14.36 -7.25 -3.01
C VAL A 120 14.54 -7.04 -1.49
N ALA A 121 13.97 -7.92 -0.65
CA ALA A 121 14.17 -7.87 0.80
C ALA A 121 15.65 -7.98 1.17
N ASN A 122 16.38 -8.89 0.53
CA ASN A 122 17.83 -9.06 0.76
C ASN A 122 18.62 -7.82 0.33
N LEU A 123 18.26 -7.19 -0.81
CA LEU A 123 18.93 -5.97 -1.29
C LEU A 123 18.75 -4.81 -0.31
N ILE A 124 17.53 -4.59 0.20
CA ILE A 124 17.22 -3.54 1.17
C ILE A 124 17.99 -3.76 2.47
N THR A 125 17.98 -4.99 3.00
CA THR A 125 18.75 -5.36 4.21
C THR A 125 20.24 -5.15 3.99
N ARG A 126 20.77 -5.58 2.84
CA ARG A 126 22.20 -5.48 2.53
C ARG A 126 22.65 -4.05 2.30
N ALA A 127 21.80 -3.16 1.75
CA ALA A 127 22.08 -1.75 1.63
C ALA A 127 22.31 -1.08 2.99
N GLY A 128 21.67 -1.59 4.05
CA GLY A 128 21.91 -1.14 5.43
C GLY A 128 20.67 -0.63 6.15
N ALA A 129 19.47 -1.02 5.72
CA ALA A 129 18.27 -0.81 6.51
C ALA A 129 18.31 -1.65 7.79
N ASP A 130 17.93 -1.06 8.92
CA ASP A 130 17.80 -1.74 10.21
C ASP A 130 16.37 -2.22 10.49
N ARG A 131 15.39 -1.64 9.79
CA ARG A 131 13.96 -1.96 9.88
C ARG A 131 13.27 -1.64 8.56
N VAL A 132 12.20 -2.36 8.27
CA VAL A 132 11.30 -2.05 7.15
C VAL A 132 9.88 -1.83 7.68
N MET A 133 9.19 -0.86 7.12
CA MET A 133 7.78 -0.59 7.35
C MET A 133 7.06 -0.58 6.00
N THR A 134 6.05 -1.42 5.85
CA THR A 134 5.25 -1.55 4.62
C THR A 134 3.77 -1.41 4.92
N LEU A 135 2.93 -1.40 3.88
CA LEU A 135 1.48 -1.35 4.01
C LEU A 135 0.86 -2.46 3.15
N ASP A 136 -0.09 -3.20 3.72
CA ASP A 136 -0.93 -4.22 3.06
C ASP A 136 -0.17 -5.12 2.06
N LEU A 137 0.86 -5.79 2.54
CA LEU A 137 1.54 -6.82 1.73
C LEU A 137 0.53 -7.85 1.21
N PRO A 138 0.66 -8.30 -0.06
CA PRO A 138 -0.26 -9.27 -0.65
C PRO A 138 -0.26 -10.62 0.08
N ALA A 139 0.82 -10.91 0.79
CA ALA A 139 0.98 -12.11 1.59
C ALA A 139 1.79 -11.82 2.86
N GLY A 140 1.22 -12.14 4.01
CA GLY A 140 1.84 -11.82 5.32
C GLY A 140 3.21 -12.48 5.53
N GLN A 141 3.46 -13.63 4.91
CA GLN A 141 4.75 -14.34 4.98
C GLN A 141 5.92 -13.56 4.37
N ILE A 142 5.66 -12.53 3.55
CA ILE A 142 6.72 -11.67 2.99
C ILE A 142 7.52 -10.97 4.10
N GLN A 143 6.90 -10.67 5.24
CA GLN A 143 7.60 -10.15 6.41
C GLN A 143 8.77 -11.07 6.83
N GLY A 144 8.59 -12.39 6.72
CA GLY A 144 9.64 -13.38 7.01
C GLY A 144 10.76 -13.46 5.97
N PHE A 145 10.68 -12.69 4.87
CA PHE A 145 11.78 -12.59 3.90
C PHE A 145 12.87 -11.63 4.36
N PHE A 146 12.56 -10.76 5.31
CA PHE A 146 13.52 -9.85 5.90
C PHE A 146 14.21 -10.52 7.10
N ASP A 147 15.53 -10.38 7.17
CA ASP A 147 16.33 -10.80 8.34
C ASP A 147 16.44 -9.67 9.39
N ILE A 148 15.72 -8.57 9.16
CA ILE A 148 15.55 -7.42 10.03
C ILE A 148 14.06 -7.25 10.38
N PRO A 149 13.72 -6.52 11.46
CA PRO A 149 12.32 -6.24 11.78
C PRO A 149 11.55 -5.65 10.61
N ALA A 150 10.38 -6.22 10.33
CA ALA A 150 9.49 -5.78 9.25
C ALA A 150 8.07 -5.60 9.80
N ASP A 151 7.59 -4.36 9.80
CA ASP A 151 6.23 -4.00 10.19
C ASP A 151 5.34 -3.88 8.95
N ASN A 152 4.33 -4.73 8.84
CA ASN A 152 3.30 -4.60 7.81
C ASN A 152 2.08 -3.89 8.40
N LEU A 153 1.88 -2.63 8.00
CA LEU A 153 0.72 -1.85 8.39
C LEU A 153 -0.51 -2.26 7.55
N PHE A 154 -1.70 -1.82 7.98
CA PHE A 154 -2.94 -2.08 7.27
C PHE A 154 -3.69 -0.78 7.00
N ALA A 155 -4.18 -0.55 5.77
CA ALA A 155 -5.00 0.61 5.43
C ALA A 155 -6.43 0.52 5.98
N SER A 156 -6.83 -0.63 6.49
CA SER A 156 -8.19 -0.87 6.97
C SER A 156 -8.73 0.16 7.97
N PRO A 157 -7.98 0.75 8.92
CA PRO A 157 -8.51 1.80 9.80
C PRO A 157 -8.94 3.06 9.03
N VAL A 158 -8.18 3.44 7.99
CA VAL A 158 -8.50 4.60 7.15
C VAL A 158 -9.75 4.30 6.31
N MET A 159 -9.83 3.12 5.71
CA MET A 159 -10.98 2.67 4.92
C MET A 159 -12.25 2.55 5.77
N VAL A 160 -12.16 1.96 6.96
CA VAL A 160 -13.30 1.80 7.89
C VAL A 160 -13.89 3.15 8.28
N ARG A 161 -13.04 4.15 8.56
CA ARG A 161 -13.50 5.51 8.88
C ARG A 161 -14.31 6.07 7.73
N ASP A 162 -13.76 6.06 6.51
CA ASP A 162 -14.40 6.57 5.31
C ASP A 162 -15.73 5.85 5.00
N ILE A 163 -15.75 4.52 5.14
CA ILE A 163 -16.96 3.72 4.92
C ILE A 163 -18.05 4.09 5.94
N ARG A 164 -17.72 4.23 7.22
CA ARG A 164 -18.68 4.60 8.27
C ARG A 164 -19.26 6.00 8.08
N GLU A 165 -18.49 6.92 7.52
CA GLU A 165 -18.92 8.28 7.25
C GLU A 165 -19.83 8.41 6.02
N ARG A 166 -19.73 7.47 5.07
CA ARG A 166 -20.36 7.59 3.75
C ARG A 166 -21.54 6.66 3.50
N PHE A 167 -21.61 5.52 4.20
CA PHE A 167 -22.57 4.48 3.88
C PHE A 167 -23.52 4.17 5.03
N ASP A 168 -24.76 3.80 4.67
CA ASP A 168 -25.67 3.12 5.57
C ASP A 168 -25.21 1.66 5.72
N LEU A 169 -24.63 1.35 6.87
CA LEU A 169 -24.04 0.03 7.17
C LEU A 169 -25.08 -1.10 7.20
N ALA A 170 -26.38 -0.79 7.41
CA ALA A 170 -27.43 -1.81 7.45
C ALA A 170 -27.64 -2.52 6.11
N ASN A 171 -27.43 -1.79 5.00
CA ASN A 171 -27.62 -2.30 3.64
C ASN A 171 -26.30 -2.65 2.94
N LEU A 172 -25.20 -2.68 3.70
CA LEU A 172 -23.87 -2.88 3.13
C LEU A 172 -23.44 -4.34 3.26
N ILE A 173 -22.72 -4.83 2.25
CA ILE A 173 -22.03 -6.11 2.29
C ILE A 173 -20.59 -5.94 1.78
N VAL A 174 -19.63 -6.54 2.50
CA VAL A 174 -18.24 -6.59 2.07
C VAL A 174 -18.04 -7.80 1.17
N VAL A 175 -17.32 -7.64 0.08
CA VAL A 175 -17.12 -8.69 -0.91
C VAL A 175 -15.62 -8.92 -1.15
N SER A 176 -15.19 -10.17 -1.05
CA SER A 176 -13.87 -10.58 -1.53
C SER A 176 -13.93 -10.90 -3.03
N PRO A 177 -13.09 -10.28 -3.88
CA PRO A 177 -13.11 -10.53 -5.32
C PRO A 177 -12.56 -11.90 -5.72
N ASP A 178 -11.95 -12.62 -4.78
CA ASP A 178 -11.50 -14.01 -4.94
C ASP A 178 -11.31 -14.70 -3.58
N VAL A 179 -10.97 -15.98 -3.61
CA VAL A 179 -10.76 -16.79 -2.40
C VAL A 179 -9.51 -16.33 -1.61
N GLY A 180 -8.50 -15.79 -2.28
CA GLY A 180 -7.25 -15.33 -1.65
C GLY A 180 -7.44 -14.10 -0.75
N GLY A 181 -8.35 -13.19 -1.12
CA GLY A 181 -8.65 -11.95 -0.39
C GLY A 181 -9.59 -12.12 0.82
N VAL A 182 -10.16 -13.31 1.04
CA VAL A 182 -11.22 -13.54 2.06
C VAL A 182 -10.82 -13.10 3.47
N VAL A 183 -9.58 -13.33 3.88
CA VAL A 183 -9.10 -12.94 5.23
C VAL A 183 -9.15 -11.42 5.39
N ARG A 184 -8.72 -10.67 4.38
CA ARG A 184 -8.74 -9.20 4.36
C ARG A 184 -10.18 -8.68 4.39
N ALA A 185 -11.02 -9.18 3.50
CA ALA A 185 -12.42 -8.78 3.42
C ALA A 185 -13.18 -9.07 4.72
N ARG A 186 -12.93 -10.24 5.34
CA ARG A 186 -13.50 -10.59 6.66
C ARG A 186 -13.05 -9.66 7.76
N GLY A 187 -11.77 -9.26 7.77
CA GLY A 187 -11.24 -8.29 8.73
C GLY A 187 -11.95 -6.95 8.66
N LEU A 188 -12.19 -6.44 7.45
CA LEU A 188 -12.94 -5.19 7.24
C LEU A 188 -14.42 -5.37 7.59
N ALA A 189 -15.07 -6.43 7.13
CA ALA A 189 -16.47 -6.74 7.44
C ALA A 189 -16.74 -6.79 8.95
N LYS A 190 -15.86 -7.46 9.72
CA LYS A 190 -15.95 -7.49 11.18
C LYS A 190 -15.86 -6.09 11.81
N ARG A 191 -14.97 -5.22 11.32
CA ARG A 191 -14.78 -3.87 11.86
C ARG A 191 -15.98 -2.94 11.63
N ILE A 192 -16.73 -3.15 10.54
CA ILE A 192 -17.93 -2.36 10.24
C ILE A 192 -19.23 -3.11 10.56
N ASN A 193 -19.14 -4.30 11.14
CA ASN A 193 -20.27 -5.18 11.47
C ASN A 193 -21.19 -5.46 10.24
N ALA A 194 -20.59 -5.71 9.08
CA ALA A 194 -21.28 -6.03 7.84
C ALA A 194 -21.14 -7.53 7.49
N PRO A 195 -22.10 -8.11 6.75
CA PRO A 195 -21.95 -9.45 6.19
C PRO A 195 -20.84 -9.50 5.14
N LEU A 196 -20.42 -10.75 4.83
CA LEU A 196 -19.37 -11.05 3.85
C LEU A 196 -19.93 -11.89 2.72
N ALA A 197 -19.59 -11.53 1.47
CA ALA A 197 -19.73 -12.39 0.30
C ALA A 197 -18.36 -12.64 -0.33
N ILE A 198 -18.29 -13.68 -1.17
CA ILE A 198 -17.06 -14.11 -1.84
C ILE A 198 -17.39 -14.38 -3.30
N ILE A 199 -16.53 -13.95 -4.20
CA ILE A 199 -16.57 -14.35 -5.60
C ILE A 199 -15.61 -15.52 -5.80
N ASP A 200 -16.18 -16.69 -6.13
CA ASP A 200 -15.42 -17.88 -6.50
C ASP A 200 -15.30 -17.97 -8.02
N LYS A 201 -14.07 -17.89 -8.50
CA LYS A 201 -13.75 -17.98 -9.92
C LYS A 201 -13.49 -19.42 -10.30
N ARG A 202 -14.34 -20.00 -11.13
CA ARG A 202 -14.16 -21.35 -11.66
C ARG A 202 -13.95 -21.31 -13.16
N ARG A 203 -12.93 -22.02 -13.62
CA ARG A 203 -12.77 -22.42 -15.01
C ARG A 203 -13.20 -23.88 -15.10
N GLU A 204 -14.31 -24.16 -15.74
CA GLU A 204 -14.77 -25.54 -15.90
C GLU A 204 -13.90 -26.31 -16.89
N HIS A 205 -13.43 -25.61 -17.96
CA HIS A 205 -12.47 -26.19 -18.93
C HIS A 205 -11.46 -25.17 -19.42
N ALA A 206 -10.28 -25.64 -19.86
CA ALA A 206 -9.26 -24.81 -20.46
C ALA A 206 -9.77 -24.22 -21.80
N GLY A 207 -9.93 -22.89 -21.85
CA GLY A 207 -10.42 -22.19 -23.06
C GLY A 207 -11.84 -21.60 -22.94
N GLU A 208 -12.55 -21.88 -21.86
CA GLU A 208 -13.86 -21.28 -21.57
C GLU A 208 -13.74 -19.98 -20.76
N SER A 209 -14.77 -19.13 -20.87
CA SER A 209 -14.89 -17.90 -20.06
C SER A 209 -14.95 -18.24 -18.57
N GLU A 210 -14.31 -17.44 -17.74
CA GLU A 210 -14.40 -17.60 -16.28
C GLU A 210 -15.86 -17.42 -15.82
N VAL A 211 -16.40 -18.42 -15.14
CA VAL A 211 -17.69 -18.30 -14.45
C VAL A 211 -17.44 -17.73 -13.06
N MET A 212 -18.12 -16.61 -12.76
CA MET A 212 -18.07 -15.96 -11.46
C MET A 212 -19.25 -16.44 -10.62
N ASN A 213 -18.98 -17.26 -9.59
CA ASN A 213 -20.00 -17.70 -8.64
C ASN A 213 -19.96 -16.79 -7.41
N VAL A 214 -21.09 -16.14 -7.11
CA VAL A 214 -21.23 -15.28 -5.92
C VAL A 214 -21.77 -16.09 -4.76
N ILE A 215 -21.02 -16.19 -3.69
CA ILE A 215 -21.38 -16.87 -2.44
C ILE A 215 -21.73 -15.81 -1.41
N GLY A 216 -23.00 -15.70 -1.05
CA GLY A 216 -23.56 -14.71 -0.13
C GLY A 216 -24.74 -13.94 -0.74
N GLU A 217 -25.52 -13.29 0.11
CA GLU A 217 -26.76 -12.58 -0.28
C GLU A 217 -26.43 -11.13 -0.64
N VAL A 218 -26.31 -10.85 -1.95
CA VAL A 218 -25.94 -9.52 -2.48
C VAL A 218 -27.11 -8.76 -3.08
N ASP A 219 -28.26 -9.42 -3.28
CA ASP A 219 -29.44 -8.81 -3.89
C ASP A 219 -29.92 -7.57 -3.11
N ALA A 220 -30.23 -6.51 -3.83
CA ALA A 220 -30.63 -5.20 -3.34
C ALA A 220 -29.65 -4.51 -2.37
N ARG A 221 -28.42 -5.04 -2.19
CA ARG A 221 -27.41 -4.48 -1.29
C ARG A 221 -26.39 -3.59 -1.98
N THR A 222 -25.80 -2.68 -1.21
CA THR A 222 -24.58 -1.98 -1.61
C THR A 222 -23.37 -2.85 -1.33
N CYS A 223 -22.63 -3.23 -2.36
CA CYS A 223 -21.47 -4.11 -2.27
C CYS A 223 -20.18 -3.29 -2.21
N ILE A 224 -19.26 -3.65 -1.29
CA ILE A 224 -17.90 -3.10 -1.22
C ILE A 224 -16.90 -4.22 -1.50
N LEU A 225 -16.31 -4.21 -2.70
CA LEU A 225 -15.17 -5.06 -3.04
C LEU A 225 -13.92 -4.58 -2.31
N VAL A 226 -13.16 -5.51 -1.73
CA VAL A 226 -11.94 -5.19 -0.95
C VAL A 226 -10.77 -6.04 -1.40
N ASP A 227 -9.66 -5.38 -1.77
CA ASP A 227 -8.42 -6.07 -2.13
C ASP A 227 -7.18 -5.25 -1.74
N ASP A 228 -5.96 -5.85 -1.85
CA ASP A 228 -4.70 -5.15 -1.60
C ASP A 228 -4.31 -4.25 -2.78
N LEU A 229 -4.49 -4.71 -4.00
CA LEU A 229 -4.08 -3.94 -5.17
C LEU A 229 -5.03 -4.07 -6.37
N VAL A 230 -5.06 -3.04 -7.18
CA VAL A 230 -5.66 -3.06 -8.52
C VAL A 230 -4.60 -2.66 -9.55
N ASP A 231 -4.33 -3.56 -10.50
CA ASP A 231 -3.35 -3.33 -11.57
C ASP A 231 -4.07 -3.02 -12.90
N SER A 232 -4.38 -4.01 -13.71
CA SER A 232 -5.12 -3.80 -14.98
C SER A 232 -6.61 -3.49 -14.82
N GLY A 233 -7.18 -3.79 -13.66
CA GLY A 233 -8.59 -3.59 -13.35
C GLY A 233 -9.55 -4.69 -13.83
N GLY A 234 -9.09 -5.63 -14.66
CA GLY A 234 -9.96 -6.64 -15.24
C GLY A 234 -10.70 -7.50 -14.19
N THR A 235 -9.99 -8.04 -13.22
CA THR A 235 -10.59 -8.81 -12.13
C THR A 235 -11.65 -8.01 -11.36
N LEU A 236 -11.35 -6.75 -11.07
CA LEU A 236 -12.25 -5.88 -10.32
C LEU A 236 -13.52 -5.56 -11.11
N ILE A 237 -13.39 -5.29 -12.41
CA ILE A 237 -14.51 -4.99 -13.31
C ILE A 237 -15.41 -6.21 -13.44
N ASN A 238 -14.84 -7.38 -13.75
CA ASN A 238 -15.62 -8.62 -13.87
C ASN A 238 -16.33 -8.98 -12.55
N ALA A 239 -15.67 -8.73 -11.40
CA ALA A 239 -16.29 -8.94 -10.10
C ALA A 239 -17.47 -7.98 -9.87
N ALA A 240 -17.35 -6.71 -10.27
CA ALA A 240 -18.43 -5.73 -10.16
C ALA A 240 -19.63 -6.09 -11.06
N GLU A 241 -19.36 -6.51 -12.29
CA GLU A 241 -20.38 -6.96 -13.24
C GLU A 241 -21.14 -8.18 -12.70
N ALA A 242 -20.44 -9.19 -12.20
CA ALA A 242 -21.06 -10.35 -11.61
C ALA A 242 -21.96 -10.00 -10.40
N LEU A 243 -21.56 -9.08 -9.55
CA LEU A 243 -22.38 -8.62 -8.43
C LEU A 243 -23.65 -7.89 -8.91
N LEU A 244 -23.55 -7.04 -9.93
CA LEU A 244 -24.68 -6.34 -10.52
C LEU A 244 -25.67 -7.32 -11.18
N GLU A 245 -25.17 -8.36 -11.89
CA GLU A 245 -25.97 -9.42 -12.46
C GLU A 245 -26.71 -10.26 -11.40
N HIS A 246 -26.12 -10.36 -10.17
CA HIS A 246 -26.76 -11.03 -9.03
C HIS A 246 -27.65 -10.07 -8.19
N GLY A 247 -28.05 -8.93 -8.73
CA GLY A 247 -29.00 -8.03 -8.11
C GLY A 247 -28.42 -7.00 -7.14
N ALA A 248 -27.09 -6.86 -7.05
CA ALA A 248 -26.49 -5.80 -6.23
C ALA A 248 -27.00 -4.42 -6.68
N LYS A 249 -27.35 -3.58 -5.71
CA LYS A 249 -27.87 -2.22 -5.98
C LYS A 249 -26.77 -1.30 -6.55
N GLU A 250 -25.62 -1.32 -5.94
CA GLU A 250 -24.44 -0.54 -6.33
C GLU A 250 -23.19 -1.29 -5.90
N VAL A 251 -22.11 -1.15 -6.66
CA VAL A 251 -20.82 -1.76 -6.35
C VAL A 251 -19.75 -0.70 -6.23
N TYR A 252 -19.07 -0.69 -5.09
CA TYR A 252 -17.91 0.13 -4.78
C TYR A 252 -16.69 -0.78 -4.59
N ALA A 253 -15.50 -0.22 -4.69
CA ALA A 253 -14.27 -0.94 -4.37
C ALA A 253 -13.37 -0.11 -3.47
N TYR A 254 -12.78 -0.73 -2.45
CA TYR A 254 -11.78 -0.16 -1.56
C TYR A 254 -10.51 -0.99 -1.67
N ILE A 255 -9.52 -0.42 -2.32
CA ILE A 255 -8.26 -1.09 -2.68
C ILE A 255 -7.09 -0.28 -2.13
N THR A 256 -6.14 -0.95 -1.48
CA THR A 256 -5.01 -0.23 -0.89
C THR A 256 -4.11 0.37 -1.97
N HIS A 257 -3.65 -0.43 -2.93
CA HIS A 257 -2.65 0.00 -3.90
C HIS A 257 -3.24 0.16 -5.30
N GLY A 258 -3.40 1.40 -5.73
CA GLY A 258 -3.80 1.73 -7.10
C GLY A 258 -2.61 1.72 -8.06
N VAL A 259 -2.18 0.53 -8.53
CA VAL A 259 -1.12 0.42 -9.54
C VAL A 259 -1.60 0.97 -10.87
N LEU A 260 -2.81 0.62 -11.27
CA LEU A 260 -3.59 1.19 -12.39
C LEU A 260 -2.82 1.28 -13.72
N SER A 261 -2.16 0.18 -14.09
CA SER A 261 -1.36 0.10 -15.32
C SER A 261 -2.20 -0.08 -16.58
N GLY A 262 -1.58 0.13 -17.73
CA GLY A 262 -2.11 -0.30 -19.03
C GLY A 262 -3.51 0.20 -19.38
N GLY A 263 -3.87 1.46 -19.09
CA GLY A 263 -5.19 2.03 -19.38
C GLY A 263 -6.30 1.60 -18.41
N ALA A 264 -5.96 1.07 -17.23
CA ALA A 264 -6.91 0.62 -16.21
C ALA A 264 -7.88 1.72 -15.78
N VAL A 265 -7.42 2.97 -15.63
CA VAL A 265 -8.26 4.12 -15.28
C VAL A 265 -9.43 4.27 -16.26
N GLY A 266 -9.17 4.22 -17.57
CA GLY A 266 -10.21 4.33 -18.60
C GLY A 266 -11.22 3.17 -18.53
N ARG A 267 -10.74 1.93 -18.35
CA ARG A 267 -11.62 0.75 -18.22
C ARG A 267 -12.50 0.83 -16.97
N ILE A 268 -11.93 1.21 -15.82
CA ILE A 268 -12.67 1.37 -14.57
C ILE A 268 -13.69 2.50 -14.69
N THR A 269 -13.34 3.62 -15.32
CA THR A 269 -14.25 4.73 -15.53
C THR A 269 -15.45 4.37 -16.42
N ALA A 270 -15.24 3.44 -17.36
CA ALA A 270 -16.27 2.95 -18.28
C ALA A 270 -17.08 1.77 -17.73
N SER A 271 -16.70 1.18 -16.60
CA SER A 271 -17.35 0.01 -16.01
C SER A 271 -18.61 0.38 -15.19
N GLY A 272 -19.33 -0.65 -14.75
CA GLY A 272 -20.46 -0.53 -13.83
C GLY A 272 -20.08 -0.22 -12.38
N LEU A 273 -18.77 -0.11 -12.06
CA LEU A 273 -18.29 0.23 -10.73
C LEU A 273 -18.65 1.70 -10.39
N LYS A 274 -19.38 1.89 -9.30
CA LYS A 274 -19.83 3.22 -8.87
C LYS A 274 -18.68 4.13 -8.48
N GLU A 275 -17.74 3.60 -7.67
CA GLU A 275 -16.53 4.31 -7.27
C GLU A 275 -15.43 3.29 -6.92
N LEU A 276 -14.21 3.57 -7.36
CA LEU A 276 -13.00 2.95 -6.86
C LEU A 276 -12.34 3.90 -5.85
N VAL A 277 -12.12 3.43 -4.64
CA VAL A 277 -11.37 4.13 -3.60
C VAL A 277 -10.02 3.45 -3.44
N ILE A 278 -8.95 4.20 -3.63
CA ILE A 278 -7.57 3.75 -3.44
C ILE A 278 -6.88 4.61 -2.39
N THR A 279 -5.73 4.16 -1.90
CA THR A 279 -4.89 5.02 -1.05
C THR A 279 -3.82 5.75 -1.88
N ASP A 280 -3.20 6.76 -1.26
CA ASP A 280 -2.05 7.45 -1.82
C ASP A 280 -0.70 6.72 -1.57
N SER A 281 -0.72 5.41 -1.31
CA SER A 281 0.49 4.58 -1.19
C SER A 281 1.36 4.59 -2.46
N ILE A 282 0.74 4.79 -3.62
CA ILE A 282 1.35 5.10 -4.90
C ILE A 282 0.89 6.50 -5.30
N GLN A 283 1.80 7.33 -5.79
CA GLN A 283 1.44 8.68 -6.21
C GLN A 283 0.40 8.64 -7.32
N PRO A 284 -0.79 9.25 -7.12
CA PRO A 284 -1.83 9.28 -8.14
C PRO A 284 -1.37 9.99 -9.41
N THR A 285 -1.55 9.34 -10.55
CA THR A 285 -1.31 9.95 -11.87
C THR A 285 -2.36 11.02 -12.17
N GLU A 286 -2.09 11.86 -13.17
CA GLU A 286 -3.08 12.85 -13.63
C GLU A 286 -4.37 12.17 -14.09
N ALA A 287 -4.31 11.03 -14.78
CA ALA A 287 -5.48 10.26 -15.17
C ALA A 287 -6.36 9.85 -13.96
N VAL A 288 -5.74 9.48 -12.83
CA VAL A 288 -6.46 9.17 -11.58
C VAL A 288 -7.12 10.42 -11.00
N ARG A 289 -6.42 11.55 -11.00
CA ARG A 289 -6.92 12.81 -10.41
C ARG A 289 -8.13 13.38 -11.14
N VAL A 290 -8.21 13.19 -12.46
CA VAL A 290 -9.33 13.68 -13.26
C VAL A 290 -10.45 12.66 -13.45
N ALA A 291 -10.24 11.41 -13.03
CA ALA A 291 -11.25 10.36 -13.12
C ALA A 291 -12.44 10.66 -12.19
N ARG A 292 -13.67 10.56 -12.72
CA ARG A 292 -14.89 10.95 -11.98
C ARG A 292 -15.29 9.94 -10.90
N ASN A 293 -14.89 8.70 -11.05
CA ASN A 293 -15.24 7.59 -10.17
C ASN A 293 -14.02 6.91 -9.52
N ILE A 294 -12.89 7.63 -9.41
CA ILE A 294 -11.74 7.17 -8.63
C ILE A 294 -11.44 8.23 -7.57
N ARG A 295 -11.37 7.79 -6.32
CA ARG A 295 -11.09 8.64 -5.18
C ARG A 295 -9.86 8.13 -4.41
N VAL A 296 -9.10 9.06 -3.86
CA VAL A 296 -7.86 8.76 -3.16
C VAL A 296 -8.00 9.10 -1.68
N LEU A 297 -7.69 8.14 -0.80
CA LEU A 297 -7.58 8.32 0.64
C LEU A 297 -6.12 8.48 1.04
N SER A 298 -5.83 9.47 1.87
CA SER A 298 -4.47 9.63 2.38
C SER A 298 -4.21 8.70 3.56
N ILE A 299 -3.05 8.03 3.51
CA ILE A 299 -2.50 7.21 4.59
C ILE A 299 -1.44 7.96 5.40
N ALA A 300 -1.27 9.26 5.18
CA ALA A 300 -0.22 10.04 5.82
C ALA A 300 -0.28 9.99 7.35
N SER A 301 -1.48 10.11 7.94
CA SER A 301 -1.66 10.03 9.40
C SER A 301 -1.34 8.64 9.95
N LEU A 302 -1.70 7.58 9.21
CA LEU A 302 -1.41 6.20 9.60
C LEU A 302 0.10 5.92 9.60
N ILE A 303 0.78 6.27 8.51
CA ILE A 303 2.23 6.10 8.40
C ILE A 303 2.96 7.00 9.41
N GLY A 304 2.54 8.26 9.55
CA GLY A 304 3.10 9.20 10.52
C GLY A 304 2.99 8.70 11.97
N GLU A 305 1.82 8.19 12.36
CA GLU A 305 1.65 7.60 13.70
C GLU A 305 2.54 6.36 13.90
N ALA A 306 2.65 5.50 12.90
CA ALA A 306 3.52 4.32 12.96
C ALA A 306 5.01 4.73 13.09
N ILE A 307 5.46 5.76 12.37
CA ILE A 307 6.80 6.33 12.51
C ILE A 307 7.02 6.89 13.92
N GLY A 308 6.05 7.68 14.42
CA GLY A 308 6.10 8.24 15.76
C GLY A 308 6.27 7.17 16.83
N ARG A 309 5.44 6.12 16.78
CA ARG A 309 5.51 4.98 17.72
C ARG A 309 6.81 4.20 17.61
N THR A 310 7.28 3.96 16.39
CA THR A 310 8.57 3.28 16.17
C THR A 310 9.72 4.09 16.79
N ALA A 311 9.69 5.40 16.66
CA ALA A 311 10.71 6.29 17.22
C ALA A 311 10.64 6.42 18.75
N SER A 312 9.43 6.34 19.33
CA SER A 312 9.22 6.34 20.79
C SER A 312 9.27 4.94 21.41
N GLU A 313 9.58 3.90 20.61
CA GLU A 313 9.64 2.49 21.03
C GLU A 313 8.29 1.96 21.58
N GLU A 314 7.18 2.54 21.08
CA GLU A 314 5.81 2.10 21.38
C GLU A 314 5.34 1.02 20.38
N SER A 315 4.28 0.28 20.78
CA SER A 315 3.70 -0.76 19.93
C SER A 315 3.02 -0.17 18.68
N VAL A 316 3.43 -0.64 17.51
CA VAL A 316 2.78 -0.32 16.22
C VAL A 316 1.53 -1.18 16.00
N SER A 317 1.51 -2.43 16.50
CA SER A 317 0.36 -3.33 16.33
C SER A 317 -0.92 -2.82 16.95
N SER A 318 -0.85 -2.04 18.03
CA SER A 318 -2.03 -1.43 18.66
C SER A 318 -2.74 -0.36 17.80
N LEU A 319 -2.20 -0.02 16.63
CA LEU A 319 -2.91 0.80 15.63
C LEU A 319 -4.05 0.04 14.94
N PHE A 320 -4.06 -1.29 15.05
CA PHE A 320 -4.94 -2.17 14.30
C PHE A 320 -5.90 -3.00 15.18
N ASP A 321 -5.84 -2.79 16.49
CA ASP A 321 -6.72 -3.43 17.49
C ASP A 321 -8.15 -2.85 17.47
#